data_ffe186478d18bfd9fa4c81701a5118b3
#
_entry.id   ffe186478d18bfd9fa4c81701a5118b3
#
_cell.length_a   1.000
_cell.length_b   1.000
_cell.length_c   1.000
_cell.angle_alpha   90.00
_cell.angle_beta   90.00
_cell.angle_gamma   90.00
#
_symmetry.space_group_name_H-M   'P 1'
#
loop_
_entity.id
_entity.type
_entity.pdbx_description
1 polymer ?
#
loop_
_entity_poly.entity_id
_entity_poly.type
_entity_poly.pdbx_seq_one_letter_code
_entity_poly.pdbx_strand_id
1 'polypeptide(L)'
;MTEDPSVTVIGAGLAGSEAAWQIASAGVKVTLFEMRPKKKSPAHHSPEFAELVCSNSFGALSSDRAAGLLQEELRKLKSIVISKADQHSVPAGGALAVDRSQFSLSITNELSSHPLIRIIRDECPFLPNAQQITVLAT
;
A
#
# COMPACT_ATOMS: atom_id res chain seq x y z
N MET A 1 8.20 29.43 -12.25
CA MET A 1 7.33 28.25 -12.46
C MET A 1 7.27 27.51 -11.14
N THR A 2 6.13 27.51 -10.49
CA THR A 2 5.93 26.66 -9.30
C THR A 2 5.90 25.23 -9.79
N GLU A 3 6.86 24.40 -9.36
CA GLU A 3 6.77 22.96 -9.62
C GLU A 3 5.46 22.42 -9.05
N ASP A 4 4.76 21.58 -9.81
CA ASP A 4 3.56 20.92 -9.34
C ASP A 4 3.87 20.19 -8.02
N PRO A 5 3.02 20.29 -7.01
CA PRO A 5 3.25 19.63 -5.73
C PRO A 5 3.44 18.12 -5.95
N SER A 6 4.50 17.58 -5.39
CA SER A 6 4.80 16.15 -5.44
C SER A 6 5.18 15.65 -4.06
N VAL A 7 4.86 14.39 -3.78
CA VAL A 7 5.15 13.72 -2.52
C VAL A 7 6.02 12.50 -2.79
N THR A 8 7.05 12.31 -1.98
CA THR A 8 7.84 11.08 -1.98
C THR A 8 7.32 10.12 -0.92
N VAL A 9 7.08 8.87 -1.29
CA VAL A 9 6.74 7.78 -0.37
C VAL A 9 7.85 6.76 -0.40
N ILE A 10 8.42 6.42 0.75
CA ILE A 10 9.52 5.47 0.88
C ILE A 10 9.01 4.20 1.55
N GLY A 11 9.03 3.10 0.81
CA GLY A 11 8.51 1.80 1.19
C GLY A 11 7.12 1.55 0.62
N ALA A 12 6.94 0.44 -0.10
CA ALA A 12 5.67 0.01 -0.67
C ALA A 12 5.08 -1.22 0.05
N GLY A 13 5.16 -1.22 1.38
CA GLY A 13 4.37 -2.10 2.24
C GLY A 13 2.90 -1.69 2.26
N LEU A 14 2.11 -2.21 3.18
CA LEU A 14 0.69 -1.85 3.32
C LEU A 14 0.51 -0.34 3.50
N ALA A 15 1.26 0.27 4.42
CA ALA A 15 1.14 1.70 4.72
C ALA A 15 1.57 2.59 3.56
N GLY A 16 2.71 2.29 2.92
CA GLY A 16 3.20 3.10 1.79
C GLY A 16 2.36 2.95 0.54
N SER A 17 1.84 1.77 0.27
CA SER A 17 0.89 1.53 -0.84
C SER A 17 -0.40 2.31 -0.63
N GLU A 18 -0.97 2.30 0.58
CA GLU A 18 -2.15 3.09 0.91
C GLU A 18 -1.88 4.59 0.80
N ALA A 19 -0.76 5.08 1.35
CA ALA A 19 -0.38 6.49 1.27
C ALA A 19 -0.23 6.95 -0.19
N ALA A 20 0.49 6.19 -1.02
CA ALA A 20 0.65 6.51 -2.44
C ALA A 20 -0.68 6.57 -3.17
N TRP A 21 -1.60 5.63 -2.90
CA TRP A 21 -2.94 5.60 -3.47
C TRP A 21 -3.77 6.82 -3.07
N GLN A 22 -3.83 7.16 -1.78
CA GLN A 22 -4.63 8.28 -1.28
C GLN A 22 -4.11 9.61 -1.81
N ILE A 23 -2.80 9.81 -1.83
CA ILE A 23 -2.17 11.03 -2.34
C ILE A 23 -2.44 11.20 -3.84
N ALA A 24 -2.25 10.14 -4.62
CA ALA A 24 -2.48 10.17 -6.06
C ALA A 24 -3.97 10.33 -6.39
N SER A 25 -4.87 9.70 -5.63
CA SER A 25 -6.32 9.86 -5.77
C SER A 25 -6.80 11.30 -5.45
N ALA A 26 -6.05 12.03 -4.64
CA ALA A 26 -6.27 13.46 -4.39
C ALA A 26 -5.69 14.38 -5.48
N GLY A 27 -5.13 13.81 -6.56
CA GLY A 27 -4.58 14.57 -7.69
C GLY A 27 -3.14 15.03 -7.53
N VAL A 28 -2.41 14.53 -6.53
CA VAL A 28 -1.02 14.90 -6.26
C VAL A 28 -0.06 13.86 -6.83
N LYS A 29 1.01 14.30 -7.49
CA LYS A 29 2.05 13.41 -8.01
C LYS A 29 2.80 12.71 -6.89
N VAL A 30 3.06 11.41 -7.05
CA VAL A 30 3.77 10.58 -6.08
C VAL A 30 5.00 9.94 -6.73
N THR A 31 6.12 9.97 -6.01
CA THR A 31 7.26 9.10 -6.29
C THR A 31 7.34 8.04 -5.20
N LEU A 32 7.06 6.79 -5.55
CA LEU A 32 7.05 5.64 -4.64
C LEU A 32 8.34 4.84 -4.79
N PHE A 33 9.13 4.77 -3.73
CA PHE A 33 10.33 3.94 -3.66
C PHE A 33 10.02 2.59 -3.03
N GLU A 34 10.49 1.52 -3.67
CA GLU A 34 10.46 0.16 -3.13
C GLU A 34 11.78 -0.54 -3.46
N MET A 35 12.48 -1.00 -2.44
CA MET A 35 13.80 -1.61 -2.62
C MET A 35 13.75 -2.99 -3.30
N ARG A 36 12.61 -3.69 -3.22
CA ARG A 36 12.45 -5.01 -3.87
C ARG A 36 12.19 -4.85 -5.38
N PRO A 37 12.69 -5.73 -6.21
CA PRO A 37 13.41 -6.97 -5.92
C PRO A 37 14.92 -6.82 -5.69
N LYS A 38 15.52 -5.62 -5.89
CA LYS A 38 16.97 -5.43 -5.81
C LYS A 38 17.52 -5.76 -4.43
N LYS A 39 16.83 -5.32 -3.37
CA LYS A 39 17.18 -5.61 -1.99
C LYS A 39 15.98 -6.25 -1.30
N LYS A 40 16.19 -7.34 -0.61
CA LYS A 40 15.14 -8.06 0.13
C LYS A 40 15.40 -7.95 1.62
N SER A 41 14.34 -7.93 2.42
CA SER A 41 14.43 -8.22 3.85
C SER A 41 14.23 -9.72 4.09
N PRO A 42 14.63 -10.27 5.24
CA PRO A 42 14.40 -11.67 5.57
C PRO A 42 12.92 -12.08 5.59
N ALA A 43 12.02 -11.13 5.80
CA ALA A 43 10.58 -11.39 5.91
C ALA A 43 9.87 -11.47 4.55
N HIS A 44 10.43 -10.88 3.50
CA HIS A 44 9.76 -10.78 2.19
C HIS A 44 10.22 -11.87 1.22
N HIS A 45 9.26 -12.42 0.47
CA HIS A 45 9.48 -13.50 -0.49
C HIS A 45 9.20 -13.10 -1.94
N SER A 46 8.44 -12.02 -2.16
CA SER A 46 8.03 -11.56 -3.49
C SER A 46 8.50 -10.12 -3.78
N PRO A 47 8.51 -9.69 -5.06
CA PRO A 47 8.73 -8.29 -5.43
C PRO A 47 7.48 -7.41 -5.28
N GLU A 48 6.33 -8.02 -4.96
CA GLU A 48 5.05 -7.34 -4.98
C GLU A 48 4.88 -6.36 -3.81
N PHE A 49 4.09 -5.31 -4.04
CA PHE A 49 3.74 -4.34 -2.99
C PHE A 49 2.78 -4.94 -1.96
N ALA A 50 2.73 -4.35 -0.79
CA ALA A 50 1.83 -4.74 0.28
C ALA A 50 1.87 -6.24 0.62
N GLU A 51 3.04 -6.89 0.51
CA GLU A 51 3.19 -8.31 0.83
C GLU A 51 2.85 -8.56 2.31
N LEU A 52 1.94 -9.51 2.55
CA LEU A 52 1.54 -9.93 3.88
C LEU A 52 2.52 -10.98 4.41
N VAL A 53 3.44 -10.59 5.29
CA VAL A 53 4.55 -11.45 5.74
C VAL A 53 4.21 -12.34 6.94
N CYS A 54 3.23 -11.97 7.77
CA CYS A 54 2.89 -12.70 9.00
C CYS A 54 1.62 -13.51 8.88
N SER A 55 0.52 -12.88 8.47
CA SER A 55 -0.80 -13.47 8.37
C SER A 55 -1.50 -13.02 7.09
N ASN A 56 -2.43 -13.82 6.60
CA ASN A 56 -3.31 -13.42 5.50
C ASN A 56 -4.66 -12.86 5.99
N SER A 57 -4.80 -12.57 7.29
CA SER A 57 -6.03 -12.08 7.89
C SER A 57 -5.92 -10.62 8.32
N PHE A 58 -6.94 -9.85 8.01
CA PHE A 58 -7.16 -8.47 8.47
C PHE A 58 -8.04 -8.41 9.73
N GLY A 59 -8.31 -9.55 10.37
CA GLY A 59 -9.13 -9.64 11.56
C GLY A 59 -10.62 -9.78 11.30
N ALA A 60 -11.42 -9.58 12.33
CA ALA A 60 -12.87 -9.81 12.28
C ALA A 60 -13.58 -8.90 11.28
N LEU A 61 -14.58 -9.46 10.57
CA LEU A 61 -15.42 -8.72 9.63
C LEU A 61 -16.52 -7.90 10.33
N SER A 62 -17.00 -8.38 11.48
CA SER A 62 -18.13 -7.76 12.15
C SER A 62 -17.81 -6.39 12.72
N SER A 63 -18.66 -5.40 12.46
CA SER A 63 -18.48 -4.00 12.89
C SER A 63 -18.66 -3.78 14.40
N ASP A 64 -19.11 -4.79 15.15
CA ASP A 64 -19.09 -4.79 16.60
C ASP A 64 -17.68 -5.10 17.19
N ARG A 65 -16.72 -5.40 16.33
CA ARG A 65 -15.30 -5.60 16.64
C ARG A 65 -14.48 -4.45 16.08
N ALA A 66 -13.43 -4.07 16.81
CA ALA A 66 -12.55 -2.96 16.41
C ALA A 66 -11.99 -3.11 14.99
N ALA A 67 -11.55 -4.32 14.62
CA ALA A 67 -11.03 -4.58 13.27
C ALA A 67 -12.10 -4.40 12.19
N GLY A 68 -13.33 -4.90 12.41
CA GLY A 68 -14.42 -4.76 11.45
C GLY A 68 -14.88 -3.31 11.31
N LEU A 69 -14.96 -2.57 12.41
CA LEU A 69 -15.29 -1.14 12.38
C LEU A 69 -14.24 -0.35 11.58
N LEU A 70 -12.97 -0.59 11.84
CA LEU A 70 -11.87 0.03 11.08
C LEU A 70 -11.96 -0.29 9.59
N GLN A 71 -12.26 -1.54 9.23
CA GLN A 71 -12.45 -1.94 7.82
C GLN A 71 -13.59 -1.17 7.15
N GLU A 72 -14.72 -0.94 7.85
CA GLU A 72 -15.84 -0.14 7.33
C GLU A 72 -15.44 1.34 7.12
N GLU A 73 -14.72 1.91 8.06
CA GLU A 73 -14.19 3.28 7.93
C GLU A 73 -13.25 3.39 6.73
N LEU A 74 -12.33 2.45 6.57
CA LEU A 74 -11.40 2.41 5.45
C LEU A 74 -12.11 2.20 4.09
N ARG A 75 -13.21 1.43 4.04
CA ARG A 75 -14.05 1.33 2.83
C ARG A 75 -14.65 2.69 2.45
N LYS A 76 -15.14 3.45 3.42
CA LYS A 76 -15.65 4.82 3.19
C LYS A 76 -14.58 5.77 2.70
N LEU A 77 -13.34 5.58 3.14
CA LEU A 77 -12.17 6.34 2.68
C LEU A 77 -11.60 5.84 1.34
N LYS A 78 -12.24 4.85 0.72
CA LYS A 78 -11.78 4.24 -0.55
C LYS A 78 -10.35 3.69 -0.48
N SER A 79 -10.01 3.06 0.65
CA SER A 79 -8.72 2.41 0.87
C SER A 79 -8.45 1.36 -0.20
N ILE A 80 -7.28 1.42 -0.84
CA ILE A 80 -6.85 0.40 -1.80
C ILE A 80 -6.62 -0.94 -1.09
N VAL A 81 -6.05 -0.91 0.12
CA VAL A 81 -5.76 -2.12 0.90
C VAL A 81 -7.04 -2.90 1.18
N ILE A 82 -8.07 -2.25 1.71
CA ILE A 82 -9.33 -2.93 2.02
C ILE A 82 -10.11 -3.30 0.76
N SER A 83 -10.10 -2.45 -0.26
CA SER A 83 -10.74 -2.76 -1.55
C SER A 83 -10.17 -4.04 -2.18
N LYS A 84 -8.83 -4.18 -2.18
CA LYS A 84 -8.17 -5.38 -2.73
C LYS A 84 -8.30 -6.58 -1.80
N ALA A 85 -8.38 -6.37 -0.47
CA ALA A 85 -8.67 -7.44 0.48
C ALA A 85 -10.08 -8.03 0.27
N ASP A 86 -11.08 -7.18 0.07
CA ASP A 86 -12.44 -7.63 -0.24
C ASP A 86 -12.51 -8.39 -1.59
N GLN A 87 -11.79 -7.89 -2.60
CA GLN A 87 -11.74 -8.49 -3.94
C GLN A 87 -11.10 -9.88 -3.94
N HIS A 88 -10.08 -10.10 -3.12
CA HIS A 88 -9.31 -11.35 -3.05
C HIS A 88 -9.54 -12.12 -1.74
N SER A 89 -10.70 -11.90 -1.12
CA SER A 89 -11.07 -12.60 0.11
C SER A 89 -11.25 -14.10 -0.14
N VAL A 90 -10.86 -14.88 0.87
CA VAL A 90 -11.05 -16.32 0.91
C VAL A 90 -11.89 -16.71 2.14
N PRO A 91 -12.63 -17.83 2.09
CA PRO A 91 -13.43 -18.28 3.24
C PRO A 91 -12.58 -18.45 4.49
N ALA A 92 -12.93 -17.74 5.56
CA ALA A 92 -12.22 -17.77 6.84
C ALA A 92 -13.17 -17.51 8.03
N GLY A 93 -14.40 -18.00 7.96
CA GLY A 93 -15.42 -17.77 8.99
C GLY A 93 -15.75 -16.28 9.13
N GLY A 94 -15.65 -15.75 10.34
CA GLY A 94 -15.93 -14.34 10.63
C GLY A 94 -14.75 -13.37 10.43
N ALA A 95 -13.69 -13.78 9.74
CA ALA A 95 -12.50 -12.95 9.49
C ALA A 95 -12.36 -12.59 8.01
N LEU A 96 -11.83 -11.40 7.74
CA LEU A 96 -11.37 -11.00 6.41
C LEU A 96 -9.97 -11.60 6.18
N ALA A 97 -9.91 -12.72 5.47
CA ALA A 97 -8.67 -13.33 5.03
C ALA A 97 -8.58 -13.30 3.50
N VAL A 98 -7.37 -13.28 2.97
CA VAL A 98 -7.11 -13.09 1.54
C VAL A 98 -6.17 -14.14 0.96
N ASP A 99 -6.28 -14.36 -0.35
CA ASP A 99 -5.19 -14.93 -1.13
C ASP A 99 -4.05 -13.90 -1.19
N ARG A 100 -2.94 -14.20 -0.50
CA ARG A 100 -1.80 -13.26 -0.36
C ARG A 100 -1.21 -12.84 -1.70
N SER A 101 -1.05 -13.80 -2.60
CA SER A 101 -0.40 -13.57 -3.89
C SER A 101 -1.26 -12.69 -4.79
N GLN A 102 -2.55 -13.00 -4.88
CA GLN A 102 -3.49 -12.20 -5.68
C GLN A 102 -3.70 -10.81 -5.09
N PHE A 103 -3.77 -10.70 -3.78
CA PHE A 103 -3.87 -9.43 -3.06
C PHE A 103 -2.69 -8.51 -3.39
N SER A 104 -1.45 -8.97 -3.18
CA SER A 104 -0.25 -8.17 -3.41
C SER A 104 -0.07 -7.83 -4.89
N LEU A 105 -0.30 -8.77 -5.79
CA LEU A 105 -0.22 -8.55 -7.23
C LEU A 105 -1.24 -7.50 -7.70
N SER A 106 -2.47 -7.54 -7.19
CA SER A 106 -3.51 -6.58 -7.57
C SER A 106 -3.19 -5.15 -7.12
N ILE A 107 -2.62 -4.98 -5.92
CA ILE A 107 -2.13 -3.68 -5.44
C ILE A 107 -0.97 -3.18 -6.30
N THR A 108 -0.01 -4.06 -6.60
CA THR A 108 1.14 -3.73 -7.45
C THR A 108 0.68 -3.23 -8.82
N ASN A 109 -0.25 -3.93 -9.46
CA ASN A 109 -0.78 -3.57 -10.78
C ASN A 109 -1.54 -2.24 -10.73
N GLU A 110 -2.39 -2.03 -9.74
CA GLU A 110 -3.17 -0.79 -9.59
C GLU A 110 -2.27 0.43 -9.43
N LEU A 111 -1.30 0.36 -8.51
CA LEU A 111 -0.35 1.46 -8.30
C LEU A 111 0.56 1.69 -9.51
N SER A 112 0.97 0.62 -10.20
CA SER A 112 1.84 0.70 -11.37
C SER A 112 1.15 1.32 -12.58
N SER A 113 -0.16 1.19 -12.68
CA SER A 113 -0.95 1.75 -13.78
C SER A 113 -1.47 3.17 -13.51
N HIS A 114 -1.30 3.67 -12.28
CA HIS A 114 -1.83 5.00 -11.91
C HIS A 114 -0.98 6.13 -12.51
N PRO A 115 -1.59 7.07 -13.28
CA PRO A 115 -0.84 8.07 -14.05
C PRO A 115 -0.05 9.07 -13.19
N LEU A 116 -0.42 9.25 -11.92
CA LEU A 116 0.25 10.15 -10.99
C LEU A 116 1.26 9.45 -10.08
N ILE A 117 1.45 8.14 -10.20
CA ILE A 117 2.41 7.38 -9.39
C ILE A 117 3.60 6.96 -10.24
N ARG A 118 4.76 7.51 -9.92
CA ARG A 118 6.05 7.07 -10.46
C ARG A 118 6.69 6.08 -9.49
N ILE A 119 6.93 4.85 -9.93
CA ILE A 119 7.58 3.82 -9.14
C ILE A 119 9.08 3.78 -9.41
N ILE A 120 9.87 3.78 -8.34
CA ILE A 120 11.32 3.56 -8.38
C ILE A 120 11.62 2.28 -7.60
N ARG A 121 12.01 1.23 -8.32
CA ARG A 121 12.43 -0.05 -7.75
C ARG A 121 13.90 0.00 -7.33
N ASP A 122 14.15 0.76 -6.26
CA ASP A 122 15.47 0.91 -5.67
C ASP A 122 15.38 1.30 -4.20
N GLU A 123 16.46 1.10 -3.45
CA GLU A 123 16.59 1.65 -2.11
C GLU A 123 16.70 3.17 -2.19
N CYS A 124 16.02 3.87 -1.30
CA CYS A 124 16.17 5.31 -1.13
C CYS A 124 17.18 5.55 0.01
N PRO A 125 18.46 5.79 -0.31
CA PRO A 125 19.52 5.84 0.71
C PRO A 125 19.56 7.17 1.46
N PHE A 126 18.86 8.18 0.95
CA PHE A 126 18.84 9.51 1.54
C PHE A 126 17.41 9.99 1.70
N LEU A 127 17.11 10.66 2.81
CA LEU A 127 15.86 11.41 2.91
C LEU A 127 15.92 12.58 1.91
N PRO A 128 14.84 12.80 1.14
CA PRO A 128 14.72 14.00 0.32
C PRO A 128 14.93 15.25 1.16
N ASN A 129 15.32 16.36 0.51
CA ASN A 129 15.59 17.61 1.21
C ASN A 129 14.35 18.10 2.00
N ALA A 130 14.58 18.98 2.99
CA ALA A 130 13.54 19.48 3.88
C ALA A 130 12.39 20.26 3.19
N GLN A 131 12.52 20.56 1.91
CA GLN A 131 11.50 21.26 1.12
C GLN A 131 10.51 20.31 0.45
N GLN A 132 10.79 19.02 0.42
CA GLN A 132 9.93 18.00 -0.20
C GLN A 132 9.16 17.21 0.85
N ILE A 133 7.84 17.13 0.70
CA ILE A 133 7.00 16.31 1.58
C ILE A 133 7.36 14.84 1.36
N THR A 134 7.70 14.16 2.45
CA THR A 134 8.08 12.75 2.41
C THR A 134 7.28 11.95 3.43
N VAL A 135 6.72 10.83 2.99
CA VAL A 135 6.09 9.80 3.84
C VAL A 135 7.10 8.66 3.99
N LEU A 136 7.57 8.42 5.20
CA LEU A 136 8.45 7.31 5.52
C LEU A 136 7.60 6.13 6.01
N ALA A 137 7.52 5.07 5.21
CA ALA A 137 6.65 3.90 5.42
C ALA A 137 7.43 2.57 5.33
N THR A 138 8.61 2.54 5.96
CA THR A 138 9.52 1.38 5.99
C THR A 138 9.22 0.43 7.14
#